data_64c99a7898a693ada3a821fef36cf3c0
#
_entry.id   64c99a7898a693ada3a821fef36cf3c0
#
_cell.length_a   1.000
_cell.length_b   1.000
_cell.length_c   1.000
_cell.angle_alpha   90.00
_cell.angle_beta   90.00
_cell.angle_gamma   90.00
#
_symmetry.space_group_name_H-M   'P 1'
#
loop_
_entity.id
_entity.type
_entity.pdbx_description
1 polymer ?
#
loop_
_entity_poly.entity_id
_entity_poly.type
_entity_poly.pdbx_seq_one_letter_code
_entity_poly.pdbx_strand_id
1 'polypeptide(L)'
;MFFGILALAISVFQGQDAQAVAAETIVPTFPNTSIITVMSLIGGVGGATGILAYSFWIREKSWRSPDWKPVVRLDLVISYGLVFVFAVAMSAVGAFILYGQGFTIADNDSLFAIADSLVSRIGDVGRMVFLISFLAVVYTSVLGGFSGIAYVTADCLRVLRRYPRQDEARFDMSAKSVEFRGALVYLSVATLVIMGLGKPVTLVLVYAAISAFILPVLALALVVILNRSSVPTALRNTPWSNLLLGVCLALFGFLAALQVRESVMGLFG
;
A
#
# COMPACT_ATOMS: atom_id res chain seq x y z
N MET A 1 12.72 0.60 -13.19
CA MET A 1 12.90 0.65 -11.72
C MET A 1 13.02 -0.73 -11.11
N PHE A 2 11.99 -1.61 -11.22
CA PHE A 2 12.00 -2.95 -10.66
C PHE A 2 13.29 -3.74 -11.00
N PHE A 3 13.63 -3.87 -12.29
CA PHE A 3 14.85 -4.58 -12.71
C PHE A 3 16.15 -3.92 -12.23
N GLY A 4 16.19 -2.59 -12.15
CA GLY A 4 17.37 -1.88 -11.63
C GLY A 4 17.60 -2.15 -10.14
N ILE A 5 16.55 -2.10 -9.33
CA ILE A 5 16.62 -2.40 -7.90
C ILE A 5 16.92 -3.89 -7.67
N LEU A 6 16.32 -4.76 -8.46
CA LEU A 6 16.61 -6.20 -8.41
C LEU A 6 18.07 -6.49 -8.76
N ALA A 7 18.61 -5.88 -9.82
CA ALA A 7 20.02 -6.03 -10.19
C ALA A 7 20.95 -5.52 -9.09
N LEU A 8 20.59 -4.41 -8.46
CA LEU A 8 21.33 -3.84 -7.34
C LEU A 8 21.28 -4.77 -6.10
N ALA A 9 20.11 -5.29 -5.76
CA ALA A 9 19.96 -6.26 -4.69
C ALA A 9 20.83 -7.51 -4.97
N ILE A 10 20.79 -8.05 -6.18
CA ILE A 10 21.62 -9.19 -6.59
C ILE A 10 23.11 -8.85 -6.45
N SER A 11 23.56 -7.68 -6.88
CA SER A 11 24.97 -7.26 -6.76
C SER A 11 25.44 -7.16 -5.32
N VAL A 12 24.55 -6.78 -4.41
CA VAL A 12 24.80 -6.70 -2.97
C VAL A 12 24.94 -8.11 -2.38
N PHE A 13 24.08 -9.05 -2.77
CA PHE A 13 24.12 -10.43 -2.31
C PHE A 13 25.37 -11.20 -2.79
N GLN A 14 25.94 -10.85 -3.94
CA GLN A 14 27.16 -11.48 -4.45
C GLN A 14 28.41 -11.23 -3.58
N GLY A 15 28.39 -10.22 -2.74
CA GLY A 15 29.49 -9.86 -1.82
C GLY A 15 29.33 -10.34 -0.38
N GLN A 16 28.25 -11.04 -0.04
CA GLN A 16 27.90 -11.43 1.32
C GLN A 16 27.78 -12.96 1.46
N ASP A 17 28.06 -13.44 2.67
CA ASP A 17 27.82 -14.85 3.01
C ASP A 17 26.32 -15.13 3.01
N ALA A 18 25.83 -15.82 1.98
CA ALA A 18 24.41 -16.10 1.79
C ALA A 18 23.79 -16.84 2.99
N GLN A 19 24.58 -17.63 3.73
CA GLN A 19 24.13 -18.34 4.93
C GLN A 19 23.88 -17.38 6.11
N ALA A 20 24.76 -16.39 6.31
CA ALA A 20 24.58 -15.40 7.37
C ALA A 20 23.35 -14.53 7.12
N VAL A 21 23.17 -14.08 5.87
CA VAL A 21 21.98 -13.28 5.47
C VAL A 21 20.70 -14.10 5.62
N ALA A 22 20.68 -15.37 5.23
CA ALA A 22 19.52 -16.23 5.38
C ALA A 22 19.17 -16.46 6.87
N ALA A 23 20.17 -16.68 7.72
CA ALA A 23 19.94 -16.88 9.16
C ALA A 23 19.33 -15.65 9.83
N GLU A 24 19.82 -14.45 9.51
CA GLU A 24 19.27 -13.19 10.06
C GLU A 24 17.89 -12.84 9.47
N THR A 25 17.58 -13.28 8.25
CA THR A 25 16.29 -13.01 7.60
C THR A 25 15.18 -13.95 8.08
N ILE A 26 15.52 -15.21 8.44
CA ILE A 26 14.56 -16.24 8.85
C ILE A 26 14.15 -16.07 10.32
N VAL A 27 15.01 -15.53 11.16
CA VAL A 27 14.67 -15.28 12.58
C VAL A 27 13.98 -13.91 12.69
N PRO A 28 12.66 -13.87 12.92
CA PRO A 28 11.95 -12.60 13.04
C PRO A 28 12.41 -11.91 14.35
N THR A 29 13.23 -10.90 14.22
CA THR A 29 13.58 -10.01 15.31
C THR A 29 12.68 -8.79 15.28
N PHE A 30 12.06 -8.45 16.42
CA PHE A 30 11.35 -7.18 16.54
C PHE A 30 12.40 -6.06 16.64
N PRO A 31 12.44 -5.16 15.65
CA PRO A 31 13.37 -4.03 15.73
C PRO A 31 12.96 -3.12 16.90
N ASN A 32 13.94 -2.57 17.61
CA ASN A 32 13.74 -1.50 18.59
C ASN A 32 13.34 -0.19 17.91
N THR A 33 12.23 -0.21 17.20
CA THR A 33 11.70 0.94 16.46
C THR A 33 10.29 1.25 16.96
N SER A 34 9.82 2.45 16.68
CA SER A 34 8.47 2.84 17.09
C SER A 34 7.41 2.00 16.38
N ILE A 35 6.34 1.66 17.10
CA ILE A 35 5.19 0.94 16.54
C ILE A 35 4.61 1.69 15.31
N ILE A 36 4.66 3.02 15.31
CA ILE A 36 4.25 3.86 14.18
C ILE A 36 5.02 3.47 12.91
N THR A 37 6.31 3.25 12.99
CA THR A 37 7.13 2.85 11.84
C THR A 37 6.71 1.47 11.32
N VAL A 38 6.47 0.50 12.20
CA VAL A 38 5.98 -0.83 11.82
C VAL A 38 4.60 -0.73 11.18
N MET A 39 3.68 0.04 11.76
CA MET A 39 2.35 0.27 11.21
C MET A 39 2.42 0.97 9.86
N SER A 40 3.34 1.94 9.69
CA SER A 40 3.53 2.64 8.42
C SER A 40 4.03 1.72 7.31
N LEU A 41 4.94 0.79 7.62
CA LEU A 41 5.37 -0.24 6.65
C LEU A 41 4.21 -1.12 6.21
N ILE A 42 3.43 -1.62 7.16
CA ILE A 42 2.27 -2.48 6.89
C ILE A 42 1.19 -1.72 6.09
N GLY A 43 0.83 -0.52 6.53
CA GLY A 43 -0.18 0.30 5.88
C GLY A 43 0.24 0.79 4.49
N GLY A 44 1.54 1.07 4.31
CA GLY A 44 2.12 1.48 3.03
C GLY A 44 2.09 0.37 1.98
N VAL A 45 2.36 -0.88 2.38
CA VAL A 45 2.31 -2.04 1.47
C VAL A 45 0.86 -2.52 1.25
N GLY A 46 0.05 -2.51 2.29
CA GLY A 46 -1.29 -3.10 2.28
C GLY A 46 -2.36 -2.30 1.51
N GLY A 47 -2.17 -1.00 1.34
CA GLY A 47 -3.00 -0.10 0.53
C GLY A 47 -4.50 -0.39 0.59
N ALA A 48 -5.15 -0.30 1.77
CA ALA A 48 -6.58 -0.64 1.93
C ALA A 48 -7.46 0.09 0.90
N THR A 49 -7.11 1.33 0.54
CA THR A 49 -7.75 2.09 -0.52
C THR A 49 -7.60 1.44 -1.89
N GLY A 50 -6.46 0.82 -2.19
CA GLY A 50 -6.23 0.07 -3.42
C GLY A 50 -7.13 -1.16 -3.53
N ILE A 51 -7.31 -1.91 -2.43
CA ILE A 51 -8.20 -3.08 -2.39
C ILE A 51 -9.66 -2.65 -2.65
N LEU A 52 -10.11 -1.57 -2.03
CA LEU A 52 -11.43 -1.02 -2.26
C LEU A 52 -11.60 -0.52 -3.70
N ALA A 53 -10.62 0.24 -4.20
CA ALA A 53 -10.63 0.79 -5.55
C ALA A 53 -10.61 -0.29 -6.63
N TYR A 54 -9.96 -1.42 -6.37
CA TYR A 54 -9.85 -2.52 -7.33
C TYR A 54 -11.23 -3.03 -7.80
N SER A 55 -12.22 -3.02 -6.94
CA SER A 55 -13.60 -3.40 -7.30
C SER A 55 -14.20 -2.47 -8.37
N PHE A 56 -13.87 -1.18 -8.33
CA PHE A 56 -14.31 -0.20 -9.32
C PHE A 56 -13.55 -0.37 -10.64
N TRP A 57 -12.24 -0.64 -10.60
CA TRP A 57 -11.45 -0.89 -11.81
C TRP A 57 -11.88 -2.17 -12.54
N ILE A 58 -12.25 -3.23 -11.82
CA ILE A 58 -12.87 -4.44 -12.39
C ILE A 58 -14.17 -4.07 -13.14
N ARG A 59 -15.02 -3.24 -12.54
CA ARG A 59 -16.28 -2.81 -13.14
C ARG A 59 -16.04 -1.96 -14.39
N GLU A 60 -15.05 -1.09 -14.38
CA GLU A 60 -14.68 -0.24 -15.51
C GLU A 60 -14.17 -1.06 -16.71
N LYS A 61 -13.40 -2.13 -16.43
CA LYS A 61 -12.97 -3.11 -17.43
C LYS A 61 -14.09 -4.05 -17.90
N SER A 62 -15.32 -3.88 -17.39
CA SER A 62 -16.47 -4.75 -17.70
C SER A 62 -16.27 -6.23 -17.32
N TRP A 63 -15.41 -6.53 -16.39
CA TRP A 63 -15.18 -7.88 -15.87
C TRP A 63 -16.24 -8.26 -14.84
N ARG A 64 -17.51 -8.39 -15.29
CA ARG A 64 -18.67 -8.54 -14.41
C ARG A 64 -19.14 -9.99 -14.24
N SER A 65 -18.73 -10.91 -15.13
CA SER A 65 -19.13 -12.32 -15.03
C SER A 65 -18.15 -13.14 -14.20
N PRO A 66 -18.58 -14.25 -13.59
CA PRO A 66 -17.71 -15.18 -12.87
C PRO A 66 -16.56 -15.74 -13.72
N ASP A 67 -16.69 -15.73 -15.05
CA ASP A 67 -15.69 -16.25 -15.99
C ASP A 67 -14.37 -15.45 -15.93
N TRP A 68 -14.44 -14.19 -15.49
CA TRP A 68 -13.27 -13.34 -15.31
C TRP A 68 -12.47 -13.62 -14.02
N LYS A 69 -13.01 -14.49 -13.12
CA LYS A 69 -12.35 -14.84 -11.86
C LYS A 69 -10.90 -15.33 -12.02
N PRO A 70 -10.56 -16.20 -13.02
CA PRO A 70 -9.15 -16.59 -13.23
C PRO A 70 -8.26 -15.42 -13.64
N VAL A 71 -8.76 -14.52 -14.48
CA VAL A 71 -8.01 -13.32 -14.94
C VAL A 71 -7.76 -12.37 -13.78
N VAL A 72 -8.77 -12.08 -12.98
CA VAL A 72 -8.66 -11.26 -11.77
C VAL A 72 -7.66 -11.87 -10.78
N ARG A 73 -7.72 -13.19 -10.58
CA ARG A 73 -6.77 -13.90 -9.72
C ARG A 73 -5.33 -13.79 -10.22
N LEU A 74 -5.13 -13.97 -11.53
CA LEU A 74 -3.81 -13.85 -12.15
C LEU A 74 -3.26 -12.43 -12.02
N ASP A 75 -4.09 -11.42 -12.28
CA ASP A 75 -3.73 -10.00 -12.14
C ASP A 75 -3.27 -9.69 -10.71
N LEU A 76 -4.02 -10.15 -9.70
CA LEU A 76 -3.66 -9.97 -8.29
C LEU A 76 -2.36 -10.71 -7.92
N VAL A 77 -2.20 -11.97 -8.35
CA VAL A 77 -0.99 -12.76 -8.06
C VAL A 77 0.25 -12.10 -8.67
N ILE A 78 0.16 -11.64 -9.91
CA ILE A 78 1.28 -10.95 -10.56
C ILE A 78 1.56 -9.63 -9.85
N SER A 79 0.55 -8.82 -9.58
CA SER A 79 0.71 -7.50 -8.96
C SER A 79 1.32 -7.59 -7.57
N TYR A 80 0.75 -8.44 -6.70
CA TYR A 80 1.30 -8.62 -5.34
C TYR A 80 2.63 -9.37 -5.33
N GLY A 81 2.86 -10.29 -6.26
CA GLY A 81 4.15 -10.94 -6.46
C GLY A 81 5.25 -9.93 -6.80
N LEU A 82 4.97 -8.99 -7.71
CA LEU A 82 5.90 -7.91 -8.05
C LEU A 82 6.16 -6.98 -6.85
N VAL A 83 5.11 -6.63 -6.08
CA VAL A 83 5.26 -5.83 -4.86
C VAL A 83 6.13 -6.56 -3.84
N PHE A 84 5.93 -7.86 -3.65
CA PHE A 84 6.74 -8.67 -2.73
C PHE A 84 8.23 -8.68 -3.13
N VAL A 85 8.53 -8.98 -4.39
CA VAL A 85 9.92 -8.98 -4.90
C VAL A 85 10.54 -7.59 -4.78
N PHE A 86 9.78 -6.53 -5.07
CA PHE A 86 10.24 -5.16 -4.89
C PHE A 86 10.54 -4.85 -3.42
N ALA A 87 9.66 -5.23 -2.50
CA ALA A 87 9.85 -5.01 -1.07
C ALA A 87 11.11 -5.72 -0.55
N VAL A 88 11.33 -6.98 -0.95
CA VAL A 88 12.55 -7.73 -0.59
C VAL A 88 13.80 -7.05 -1.15
N ALA A 89 13.77 -6.63 -2.42
CA ALA A 89 14.89 -5.94 -3.04
C ALA A 89 15.21 -4.60 -2.36
N MET A 90 14.20 -3.81 -2.01
CA MET A 90 14.38 -2.55 -1.29
C MET A 90 14.88 -2.76 0.14
N SER A 91 14.40 -3.82 0.81
CA SER A 91 14.90 -4.18 2.14
C SER A 91 16.38 -4.56 2.11
N ALA A 92 16.81 -5.31 1.08
CA ALA A 92 18.22 -5.64 0.88
C ALA A 92 19.07 -4.38 0.62
N VAL A 93 18.61 -3.46 -0.23
CA VAL A 93 19.28 -2.18 -0.46
C VAL A 93 19.39 -1.38 0.85
N GLY A 94 18.32 -1.30 1.61
CA GLY A 94 18.31 -0.63 2.91
C GLY A 94 19.30 -1.22 3.90
N ALA A 95 19.29 -2.54 4.04
CA ALA A 95 20.15 -3.25 5.00
C ALA A 95 21.65 -3.15 4.64
N PHE A 96 22.02 -3.33 3.37
CA PHE A 96 23.42 -3.46 2.98
C PHE A 96 24.07 -2.17 2.49
N ILE A 97 23.29 -1.18 2.07
CA ILE A 97 23.82 0.08 1.54
C ILE A 97 23.64 1.23 2.52
N LEU A 98 22.50 1.29 3.21
CA LEU A 98 22.12 2.43 4.03
C LEU A 98 22.35 2.18 5.52
N TYR A 99 22.21 0.94 5.98
CA TYR A 99 22.37 0.59 7.39
C TYR A 99 23.83 0.83 7.82
N GLY A 100 24.01 1.52 8.94
CA GLY A 100 25.34 1.86 9.48
C GLY A 100 25.97 3.14 8.91
N GLN A 101 25.40 3.77 7.90
CA GLN A 101 25.89 5.06 7.36
C GLN A 101 25.24 6.29 8.02
N GLY A 102 24.42 6.10 9.04
CA GLY A 102 23.80 7.20 9.80
C GLY A 102 22.68 7.92 9.04
N PHE A 103 22.22 7.40 7.92
CA PHE A 103 21.09 7.99 7.20
C PHE A 103 19.79 7.80 7.96
N THR A 104 19.18 8.91 8.36
CA THR A 104 17.79 8.93 8.84
C THR A 104 16.89 9.35 7.68
N ILE A 105 15.95 8.51 7.28
CA ILE A 105 14.95 8.83 6.24
C ILE A 105 13.88 9.73 6.86
N ALA A 106 14.27 10.93 7.26
CA ALA A 106 13.37 11.89 7.87
C ALA A 106 13.15 13.13 6.99
N ASP A 107 14.10 13.44 6.10
CA ASP A 107 14.13 14.68 5.32
C ASP A 107 14.10 14.43 3.81
N ASN A 108 13.74 15.46 3.06
CA ASN A 108 13.70 15.41 1.59
C ASN A 108 15.07 15.08 0.98
N ASP A 109 16.16 15.45 1.66
CA ASP A 109 17.52 15.21 1.22
C ASP A 109 17.92 13.73 1.28
N SER A 110 17.20 12.93 2.07
CA SER A 110 17.44 11.48 2.21
C SER A 110 17.29 10.74 0.88
N LEU A 111 16.36 11.15 0.02
CA LEU A 111 16.16 10.54 -1.30
C LEU A 111 17.37 10.76 -2.22
N PHE A 112 17.91 11.97 -2.21
CA PHE A 112 19.11 12.31 -3.00
C PHE A 112 20.33 11.60 -2.43
N ALA A 113 20.45 11.49 -1.10
CA ALA A 113 21.51 10.75 -0.45
C ALA A 113 21.47 9.24 -0.83
N ILE A 114 20.27 8.64 -0.93
CA ILE A 114 20.11 7.29 -1.46
C ILE A 114 20.59 7.20 -2.91
N ALA A 115 20.15 8.13 -3.76
CA ALA A 115 20.55 8.18 -5.16
C ALA A 115 22.08 8.33 -5.30
N ASP A 116 22.69 9.18 -4.49
CA ASP A 116 24.13 9.45 -4.51
C ASP A 116 24.95 8.26 -3.97
N SER A 117 24.42 7.52 -2.97
CA SER A 117 25.05 6.29 -2.49
C SER A 117 25.13 5.19 -3.55
N LEU A 118 24.26 5.24 -4.56
CA LEU A 118 24.25 4.31 -5.68
C LEU A 118 25.33 4.62 -6.73
N VAL A 119 25.80 5.87 -6.80
CA VAL A 119 26.81 6.28 -7.79
C VAL A 119 28.08 5.46 -7.66
N SER A 120 28.52 5.18 -6.44
CA SER A 120 29.75 4.40 -6.20
C SER A 120 29.69 2.97 -6.73
N ARG A 121 28.46 2.41 -6.92
CA ARG A 121 28.27 1.02 -7.37
C ARG A 121 27.80 0.89 -8.81
N ILE A 122 26.98 1.80 -9.29
CA ILE A 122 26.34 1.74 -10.62
C ILE A 122 26.56 3.00 -11.48
N GLY A 123 27.38 3.93 -11.00
CA GLY A 123 27.73 5.16 -11.72
C GLY A 123 26.58 6.14 -11.88
N ASP A 124 26.83 7.26 -12.57
CA ASP A 124 25.87 8.36 -12.78
C ASP A 124 24.63 7.92 -13.57
N VAL A 125 24.77 7.00 -14.50
CA VAL A 125 23.63 6.47 -15.25
C VAL A 125 22.66 5.75 -14.31
N GLY A 126 23.16 4.99 -13.36
CA GLY A 126 22.36 4.31 -12.35
C GLY A 126 21.59 5.30 -11.46
N ARG A 127 22.24 6.39 -11.06
CA ARG A 127 21.60 7.48 -10.32
C ARG A 127 20.42 8.08 -11.09
N MET A 128 20.63 8.41 -12.37
CA MET A 128 19.57 8.98 -13.22
C MET A 128 18.41 8.00 -13.41
N VAL A 129 18.69 6.72 -13.69
CA VAL A 129 17.67 5.68 -13.83
C VAL A 129 16.88 5.52 -12.54
N PHE A 130 17.53 5.55 -11.38
CA PHE A 130 16.85 5.47 -10.09
C PHE A 130 15.89 6.67 -9.90
N LEU A 131 16.36 7.91 -10.09
CA LEU A 131 15.54 9.11 -9.88
C LEU A 131 14.35 9.18 -10.85
N ILE A 132 14.55 8.89 -12.14
CA ILE A 132 13.47 8.87 -13.12
C ILE A 132 12.46 7.76 -12.78
N SER A 133 12.94 6.59 -12.40
CA SER A 133 12.09 5.48 -12.01
C SER A 133 11.29 5.78 -10.74
N PHE A 134 11.91 6.42 -9.77
CA PHE A 134 11.24 6.85 -8.54
C PHE A 134 10.13 7.86 -8.86
N LEU A 135 10.43 8.88 -9.67
CA LEU A 135 9.44 9.85 -10.12
C LEU A 135 8.26 9.17 -10.84
N ALA A 136 8.53 8.23 -11.74
CA ALA A 136 7.50 7.49 -12.48
C ALA A 136 6.60 6.67 -11.54
N VAL A 137 7.17 6.01 -10.53
CA VAL A 137 6.39 5.24 -9.54
C VAL A 137 5.53 6.16 -8.68
N VAL A 138 6.07 7.26 -8.19
CA VAL A 138 5.30 8.23 -7.39
C VAL A 138 4.15 8.80 -8.23
N TYR A 139 4.44 9.20 -9.47
CA TYR A 139 3.42 9.75 -10.38
C TYR A 139 2.28 8.75 -10.65
N THR A 140 2.62 7.52 -11.01
CA THR A 140 1.60 6.48 -11.28
C THR A 140 0.82 6.10 -10.02
N SER A 141 1.47 6.09 -8.86
CA SER A 141 0.82 5.84 -7.57
C SER A 141 -0.19 6.94 -7.21
N VAL A 142 0.16 8.20 -7.44
CA VAL A 142 -0.75 9.33 -7.22
C VAL A 142 -1.96 9.24 -8.14
N LEU A 143 -1.77 8.95 -9.44
CA LEU A 143 -2.88 8.79 -10.38
C LEU A 143 -3.81 7.65 -9.98
N GLY A 144 -3.25 6.49 -9.62
CA GLY A 144 -4.01 5.33 -9.15
C GLY A 144 -4.76 5.63 -7.86
N GLY A 145 -4.10 6.23 -6.88
CA GLY A 145 -4.69 6.59 -5.59
C GLY A 145 -5.83 7.60 -5.74
N PHE A 146 -5.64 8.66 -6.51
CA PHE A 146 -6.66 9.68 -6.76
C PHE A 146 -7.87 9.09 -7.47
N SER A 147 -7.66 8.30 -8.51
CA SER A 147 -8.71 7.57 -9.21
C SER A 147 -9.50 6.67 -8.25
N GLY A 148 -8.80 5.85 -7.46
CA GLY A 148 -9.42 4.93 -6.52
C GLY A 148 -10.26 5.64 -5.44
N ILE A 149 -9.70 6.68 -4.81
CA ILE A 149 -10.40 7.45 -3.78
C ILE A 149 -11.61 8.19 -4.37
N ALA A 150 -11.49 8.71 -5.60
CA ALA A 150 -12.59 9.40 -6.26
C ALA A 150 -13.77 8.46 -6.53
N TYR A 151 -13.52 7.21 -6.96
CA TYR A 151 -14.57 6.19 -7.11
C TYR A 151 -15.23 5.82 -5.79
N VAL A 152 -14.43 5.56 -4.76
CA VAL A 152 -14.96 5.25 -3.42
C VAL A 152 -15.81 6.41 -2.89
N THR A 153 -15.35 7.66 -3.05
CA THR A 153 -16.09 8.85 -2.63
C THR A 153 -17.42 8.99 -3.37
N ALA A 154 -17.41 8.79 -4.69
CA ALA A 154 -18.62 8.84 -5.49
C ALA A 154 -19.66 7.80 -5.05
N ASP A 155 -19.21 6.55 -4.77
CA ASP A 155 -20.09 5.48 -4.28
C ASP A 155 -20.62 5.76 -2.86
N CYS A 156 -19.79 6.27 -1.96
CA CYS A 156 -20.22 6.70 -0.63
C CYS A 156 -21.29 7.79 -0.71
N LEU A 157 -21.11 8.80 -1.55
CA LEU A 157 -22.09 9.85 -1.75
C LEU A 157 -23.41 9.32 -2.29
N ARG A 158 -23.35 8.34 -3.20
CA ARG A 158 -24.54 7.64 -3.70
C ARG A 158 -25.31 6.97 -2.57
N VAL A 159 -24.61 6.21 -1.72
CA VAL A 159 -25.23 5.51 -0.58
C VAL A 159 -25.84 6.51 0.41
N LEU A 160 -25.13 7.59 0.73
CA LEU A 160 -25.60 8.63 1.66
C LEU A 160 -26.83 9.36 1.12
N ARG A 161 -26.91 9.62 -0.16
CA ARG A 161 -28.05 10.26 -0.82
C ARG A 161 -29.23 9.32 -1.01
N ARG A 162 -29.12 8.05 -0.57
CA ARG A 162 -30.19 7.03 -0.64
C ARG A 162 -30.74 6.81 -2.05
N TYR A 163 -29.90 6.90 -3.08
CA TYR A 163 -30.32 6.53 -4.43
C TYR A 163 -30.71 5.05 -4.46
N PRO A 164 -31.97 4.70 -4.86
CA PRO A 164 -32.38 3.30 -4.95
C PRO A 164 -31.48 2.53 -5.90
N ARG A 165 -31.18 1.27 -5.58
CA ARG A 165 -30.40 0.38 -6.46
C ARG A 165 -30.99 0.24 -7.87
N GLN A 166 -32.29 0.45 -8.02
CA GLN A 166 -33.01 0.41 -9.28
C GLN A 166 -32.69 1.61 -10.21
N ASP A 167 -32.19 2.71 -9.67
CA ASP A 167 -31.74 3.88 -10.42
C ASP A 167 -30.25 3.87 -10.76
N GLU A 168 -29.59 2.67 -10.79
CA GLU A 168 -28.18 2.56 -11.18
C GLU A 168 -27.90 3.17 -12.57
N ALA A 169 -28.93 3.25 -13.43
CA ALA A 169 -28.84 3.91 -14.75
C ALA A 169 -28.78 5.46 -14.63
N ARG A 170 -29.26 6.05 -13.52
CA ARG A 170 -29.22 7.50 -13.28
C ARG A 170 -27.96 7.97 -12.58
N PHE A 171 -27.32 7.08 -11.80
CA PHE A 171 -26.07 7.40 -11.13
C PHE A 171 -24.91 6.93 -11.98
N ASP A 172 -24.34 7.85 -12.75
CA ASP A 172 -23.13 7.59 -13.50
C ASP A 172 -21.94 7.49 -12.53
N MET A 173 -21.45 6.26 -12.29
CA MET A 173 -20.23 5.99 -11.52
C MET A 173 -18.96 6.09 -12.38
N SER A 174 -19.10 6.57 -13.61
CA SER A 174 -17.96 6.75 -14.49
C SER A 174 -17.08 7.92 -14.05
N ALA A 175 -15.87 7.97 -14.60
CA ALA A 175 -14.95 9.09 -14.43
C ALA A 175 -15.53 10.44 -14.93
N LYS A 176 -16.71 10.44 -15.59
CA LYS A 176 -17.43 11.64 -16.07
C LYS A 176 -18.37 12.22 -15.03
N SER A 177 -18.71 11.49 -13.97
CA SER A 177 -19.65 11.95 -12.95
C SER A 177 -19.12 13.20 -12.21
N VAL A 178 -20.06 14.04 -11.78
CA VAL A 178 -19.75 15.28 -11.05
C VAL A 178 -19.08 14.95 -9.71
N GLU A 179 -19.55 13.90 -9.03
CA GLU A 179 -19.02 13.42 -7.77
C GLU A 179 -17.57 12.96 -7.90
N PHE A 180 -17.25 12.20 -8.94
CA PHE A 180 -15.89 11.76 -9.21
C PHE A 180 -14.97 12.95 -9.49
N ARG A 181 -15.37 13.86 -10.37
CA ARG A 181 -14.59 15.07 -10.69
C ARG A 181 -14.42 15.99 -9.49
N GLY A 182 -15.48 16.17 -8.71
CA GLY A 182 -15.44 16.95 -7.47
C GLY A 182 -14.46 16.37 -6.46
N ALA A 183 -14.43 15.03 -6.29
CA ALA A 183 -13.47 14.36 -5.45
C ALA A 183 -12.02 14.54 -5.97
N LEU A 184 -11.79 14.46 -7.28
CA LEU A 184 -10.46 14.71 -7.86
C LEU A 184 -9.99 16.14 -7.61
N VAL A 185 -10.84 17.13 -7.83
CA VAL A 185 -10.51 18.54 -7.56
C VAL A 185 -10.18 18.73 -6.09
N TYR A 186 -11.01 18.20 -5.19
CA TYR A 186 -10.76 18.26 -3.75
C TYR A 186 -9.41 17.64 -3.38
N LEU A 187 -9.12 16.43 -3.85
CA LEU A 187 -7.86 15.73 -3.60
C LEU A 187 -6.66 16.52 -4.12
N SER A 188 -6.77 17.09 -5.34
CA SER A 188 -5.69 17.88 -5.94
C SER A 188 -5.41 19.15 -5.12
N VAL A 189 -6.46 19.90 -4.76
CA VAL A 189 -6.31 21.12 -3.97
C VAL A 189 -5.80 20.80 -2.56
N ALA A 190 -6.37 19.79 -1.89
CA ALA A 190 -5.93 19.39 -0.56
C ALA A 190 -4.45 18.96 -0.55
N THR A 191 -4.01 18.21 -1.55
CA THR A 191 -2.61 17.79 -1.68
C THR A 191 -1.69 18.99 -1.87
N LEU A 192 -2.04 19.95 -2.72
CA LEU A 192 -1.25 21.16 -2.93
C LEU A 192 -1.12 21.99 -1.64
N VAL A 193 -2.21 22.13 -0.89
CA VAL A 193 -2.20 22.82 0.42
C VAL A 193 -1.29 22.10 1.41
N ILE A 194 -1.40 20.75 1.49
CA ILE A 194 -0.61 19.95 2.41
C ILE A 194 0.89 19.97 2.03
N MET A 195 1.22 20.00 0.74
CA MET A 195 2.61 20.16 0.29
C MET A 195 3.25 21.46 0.79
N GLY A 196 2.45 22.51 0.99
CA GLY A 196 2.89 23.76 1.59
C GLY A 196 3.40 23.63 3.04
N LEU A 197 3.09 22.53 3.73
CA LEU A 197 3.58 22.25 5.10
C LEU A 197 5.06 21.80 5.14
N GLY A 198 5.67 21.50 4.01
CA GLY A 198 7.11 21.24 3.87
C GLY A 198 7.64 19.94 4.50
N LYS A 199 6.75 19.00 4.92
CA LYS A 199 7.15 17.73 5.55
C LYS A 199 6.50 16.50 4.86
N PRO A 200 6.75 16.25 3.57
CA PRO A 200 6.06 15.22 2.82
C PRO A 200 6.32 13.80 3.36
N VAL A 201 7.53 13.48 3.78
CA VAL A 201 7.88 12.15 4.32
C VAL A 201 7.09 11.86 5.60
N THR A 202 7.05 12.79 6.54
CA THR A 202 6.28 12.63 7.79
C THR A 202 4.79 12.45 7.49
N LEU A 203 4.23 13.20 6.55
CA LEU A 203 2.83 13.08 6.15
C LEU A 203 2.52 11.71 5.54
N VAL A 204 3.42 11.17 4.72
CA VAL A 204 3.28 9.82 4.14
C VAL A 204 3.32 8.75 5.24
N LEU A 205 4.23 8.87 6.22
CA LEU A 205 4.31 7.92 7.33
C LEU A 205 3.04 7.94 8.19
N VAL A 206 2.53 9.13 8.53
CA VAL A 206 1.29 9.29 9.29
C VAL A 206 0.10 8.73 8.50
N TYR A 207 -0.01 9.04 7.21
CA TYR A 207 -1.04 8.47 6.34
C TYR A 207 -0.98 6.93 6.30
N ALA A 208 0.21 6.38 6.13
CA ALA A 208 0.41 4.93 6.08
C ALA A 208 0.04 4.26 7.42
N ALA A 209 0.42 4.86 8.55
CA ALA A 209 0.04 4.37 9.87
C ALA A 209 -1.48 4.38 10.09
N ILE A 210 -2.17 5.45 9.69
CA ILE A 210 -3.64 5.53 9.75
C ILE A 210 -4.28 4.49 8.83
N SER A 211 -3.71 4.27 7.63
CA SER A 211 -4.21 3.28 6.68
C SER A 211 -4.14 1.85 7.23
N ALA A 212 -3.19 1.54 8.09
CA ALA A 212 -3.09 0.24 8.73
C ALA A 212 -4.31 -0.10 9.61
N PHE A 213 -4.98 0.90 10.20
CA PHE A 213 -6.20 0.67 10.98
C PHE A 213 -7.42 0.24 10.15
N ILE A 214 -7.40 0.52 8.85
CA ILE A 214 -8.51 0.13 7.96
C ILE A 214 -8.45 -1.38 7.65
N LEU A 215 -7.26 -1.98 7.70
CA LEU A 215 -7.07 -3.40 7.36
C LEU A 215 -7.87 -4.36 8.26
N PRO A 216 -7.85 -4.24 9.61
CA PRO A 216 -8.68 -5.11 10.45
C PRO A 216 -10.19 -4.90 10.21
N VAL A 217 -10.61 -3.66 9.94
CA VAL A 217 -12.02 -3.38 9.62
C VAL A 217 -12.42 -4.05 8.31
N LEU A 218 -11.56 -3.99 7.29
CA LEU A 218 -11.79 -4.64 6.01
C LEU A 218 -11.80 -6.17 6.16
N ALA A 219 -10.84 -6.74 6.89
CA ALA A 219 -10.78 -8.18 7.14
C ALA A 219 -12.04 -8.68 7.87
N LEU A 220 -12.49 -7.95 8.89
CA LEU A 220 -13.72 -8.25 9.61
C LEU A 220 -14.94 -8.18 8.68
N ALA A 221 -15.05 -7.14 7.87
CA ALA A 221 -16.14 -6.99 6.90
C ALA A 221 -16.17 -8.16 5.90
N LEU A 222 -15.01 -8.57 5.38
CA LEU A 222 -14.91 -9.72 4.47
C LEU A 222 -15.32 -11.04 5.15
N VAL A 223 -14.90 -11.29 6.39
CA VAL A 223 -15.33 -12.45 7.15
C VAL A 223 -16.83 -12.44 7.34
N VAL A 224 -17.41 -11.31 7.76
CA VAL A 224 -18.85 -11.23 8.03
C VAL A 224 -19.68 -11.33 6.74
N ILE A 225 -19.29 -10.64 5.69
CA ILE A 225 -20.09 -10.57 4.45
C ILE A 225 -19.99 -11.87 3.66
N LEU A 226 -18.78 -12.39 3.43
CA LEU A 226 -18.57 -13.54 2.55
C LEU A 226 -18.94 -14.88 3.18
N ASN A 227 -19.24 -14.93 4.48
CA ASN A 227 -19.79 -16.13 5.13
C ASN A 227 -21.33 -16.12 5.25
N ARG A 228 -22.02 -15.05 4.79
CA ARG A 228 -23.47 -15.00 4.82
C ARG A 228 -24.10 -16.01 3.86
N SER A 229 -25.25 -16.59 4.27
CA SER A 229 -26.03 -17.49 3.43
C SER A 229 -26.57 -16.86 2.14
N SER A 230 -26.73 -15.54 2.12
CA SER A 230 -27.16 -14.78 0.94
C SER A 230 -26.10 -14.66 -0.16
N VAL A 231 -24.83 -15.00 0.13
CA VAL A 231 -23.76 -14.97 -0.84
C VAL A 231 -23.73 -16.28 -1.63
N PRO A 232 -23.64 -16.27 -2.97
CA PRO A 232 -23.49 -17.47 -3.78
C PRO A 232 -22.31 -18.33 -3.30
N THR A 233 -22.48 -19.65 -3.27
CA THR A 233 -21.46 -20.60 -2.76
C THR A 233 -20.11 -20.47 -3.45
N ALA A 234 -20.10 -20.13 -4.74
CA ALA A 234 -18.87 -19.89 -5.53
C ALA A 234 -18.05 -18.67 -5.07
N LEU A 235 -18.66 -17.76 -4.32
CA LEU A 235 -18.03 -16.52 -3.82
C LEU A 235 -17.84 -16.53 -2.30
N ARG A 236 -18.33 -17.58 -1.60
CA ARG A 236 -18.13 -17.69 -0.15
C ARG A 236 -16.67 -17.96 0.18
N ASN A 237 -16.29 -17.54 1.36
CA ASN A 237 -14.97 -17.86 1.89
C ASN A 237 -14.79 -19.38 2.03
N THR A 238 -13.62 -19.84 1.64
CA THR A 238 -13.16 -21.18 1.99
C THR A 238 -12.65 -21.21 3.44
N PRO A 239 -12.53 -22.38 4.09
CA PRO A 239 -11.92 -22.48 5.42
C PRO A 239 -10.52 -21.83 5.48
N TRP A 240 -9.71 -22.01 4.46
CA TRP A 240 -8.39 -21.38 4.34
C TRP A 240 -8.47 -19.87 4.25
N SER A 241 -9.41 -19.33 3.48
CA SER A 241 -9.62 -17.88 3.40
C SER A 241 -10.03 -17.31 4.76
N ASN A 242 -10.91 -17.99 5.48
CA ASN A 242 -11.32 -17.58 6.83
C ASN A 242 -10.17 -17.65 7.83
N LEU A 243 -9.32 -18.68 7.75
CA LEU A 243 -8.14 -18.80 8.59
C LEU A 243 -7.17 -17.63 8.34
N LEU A 244 -6.84 -17.36 7.08
CA LEU A 244 -5.95 -16.27 6.71
C LEU A 244 -6.51 -14.89 7.13
N LEU A 245 -7.80 -14.65 6.89
CA LEU A 245 -8.46 -13.42 7.34
C LEU A 245 -8.47 -13.31 8.87
N GLY A 246 -8.67 -14.42 9.58
CA GLY A 246 -8.59 -14.48 11.04
C GLY A 246 -7.21 -14.16 11.56
N VAL A 247 -6.16 -14.69 10.95
CA VAL A 247 -4.75 -14.37 11.29
C VAL A 247 -4.46 -12.89 11.02
N CYS A 248 -4.88 -12.37 9.86
CA CYS A 248 -4.75 -10.94 9.54
C CYS A 248 -5.49 -10.07 10.56
N LEU A 249 -6.73 -10.44 10.91
CA LEU A 249 -7.51 -9.69 11.89
C LEU A 249 -6.84 -9.68 13.27
N ALA A 250 -6.32 -10.83 13.72
CA ALA A 250 -5.61 -10.93 15.00
C ALA A 250 -4.32 -10.11 15.00
N LEU A 251 -3.52 -10.20 13.93
CA LEU A 251 -2.27 -9.46 13.79
C LEU A 251 -2.50 -7.94 13.78
N PHE A 252 -3.36 -7.47 12.87
CA PHE A 252 -3.63 -6.04 12.75
C PHE A 252 -4.41 -5.49 13.93
N GLY A 253 -5.31 -6.27 14.51
CA GLY A 253 -6.02 -5.90 15.74
C GLY A 253 -5.07 -5.76 16.92
N PHE A 254 -4.09 -6.66 17.05
CA PHE A 254 -3.05 -6.58 18.08
C PHE A 254 -2.17 -5.33 17.90
N LEU A 255 -1.68 -5.08 16.68
CA LEU A 255 -0.88 -3.90 16.37
C LEU A 255 -1.65 -2.61 16.62
N ALA A 256 -2.92 -2.55 16.22
CA ALA A 256 -3.79 -1.41 16.49
C ALA A 256 -3.98 -1.18 17.99
N ALA A 257 -4.17 -2.24 18.79
CA ALA A 257 -4.30 -2.14 20.23
C ALA A 257 -3.00 -1.63 20.89
N LEU A 258 -1.84 -2.10 20.43
CA LEU A 258 -0.55 -1.58 20.90
C LEU A 258 -0.38 -0.10 20.60
N GLN A 259 -0.75 0.34 19.38
CA GLN A 259 -0.67 1.74 18.96
C GLN A 259 -1.58 2.63 19.83
N VAL A 260 -2.81 2.20 20.07
CA VAL A 260 -3.74 2.93 20.95
C VAL A 260 -3.17 3.05 22.36
N ARG A 261 -2.62 1.94 22.90
CA ARG A 261 -1.98 1.94 24.23
C ARG A 261 -0.84 2.94 24.31
N GLU A 262 0.08 2.96 23.34
CA GLU A 262 1.20 3.91 23.32
C GLU A 262 0.73 5.36 23.21
N SER A 263 -0.27 5.61 22.35
CA SER A 263 -0.84 6.94 22.19
C SER A 263 -1.50 7.45 23.48
N VAL A 264 -2.19 6.57 24.19
CA VAL A 264 -2.81 6.92 25.51
C VAL A 264 -1.75 7.15 26.56
N MET A 265 -0.72 6.28 26.65
CA MET A 265 0.35 6.47 27.62
C MET A 265 1.17 7.74 27.35
N GLY A 266 1.38 8.13 26.10
CA GLY A 266 2.04 9.39 25.74
C GLY A 266 1.21 10.65 26.02
N LEU A 267 -0.10 10.53 26.25
CA LEU A 267 -0.96 11.65 26.65
C LEU A 267 -0.99 11.88 28.18
N PHE A 268 -0.63 10.87 28.96
CA PHE A 268 -0.69 10.91 30.42
C PHE A 268 0.71 10.87 31.10
N GLY A 269 1.78 10.76 30.32
CA GLY A 269 3.17 10.85 30.77
C GLY A 269 3.85 12.08 30.26
#